data_85e1e07b000dbfd46470b34471709c78
#
_entry.id   85e1e07b000dbfd46470b34471709c78
#
_cell.length_a   1.000
_cell.length_b   1.000
_cell.length_c   1.000
_cell.angle_alpha   90.00
_cell.angle_beta   90.00
_cell.angle_gamma   90.00
#
_symmetry.space_group_name_H-M   'P 1'
#
loop_
_entity.id
_entity.type
_entity.pdbx_description
1 polymer ?
#
loop_
_entity_poly.entity_id
_entity_poly.type
_entity_poly.pdbx_seq_one_letter_code
_entity_poly.pdbx_strand_id
1 'polypeptide(L)'
;MKKYLFRNDYSFGAHPKVLSALAETSLEGNVGYGDDAYCDRAKALIRDLCQCPQAEVQFLIGGTQTNFTAIAAFLRPWEGVVAADSSHINGHEVGAVEATGHKILQVCAGADGKIRPEQIEPILERHRDEHLVKPRLVEIADATESGMVYTKAELTALSEFCREHDLLLFLDGARLGCALASGANDLTLADLARLTDAFYIGGTKNGALMGEALVISNPALQGDFFRIKKQLGAVLAKGWLLGVQFEALLKDGLYFEMARHANAMAARLQSGLKAKGWKLWVDSPTNQVFPIVPDSLKPQIDAVCHYEDWCPADGPGYTIIRFVTCFNTEKSDVDGLLAALPTL
;
A
#
# COMPACT_ATOMS: atom_id res chain seq x y z
N MET A 1 -18.98 10.08 -25.52
CA MET A 1 -19.25 10.37 -24.10
C MET A 1 -17.97 10.34 -23.31
N LYS A 2 -17.80 11.19 -22.27
CA LYS A 2 -16.65 11.11 -21.33
C LYS A 2 -16.77 9.81 -20.55
N LYS A 3 -15.73 8.97 -20.56
CA LYS A 3 -15.69 7.79 -19.68
C LYS A 3 -15.26 8.19 -18.27
N TYR A 4 -15.91 7.63 -17.25
CA TYR A 4 -15.52 7.80 -15.85
C TYR A 4 -14.24 7.04 -15.55
N LEU A 5 -13.35 7.59 -14.70
CA LEU A 5 -12.04 7.02 -14.38
C LEU A 5 -12.09 6.41 -12.97
N PHE A 6 -12.26 5.09 -12.91
CA PHE A 6 -12.26 4.31 -11.65
C PHE A 6 -11.28 3.13 -11.72
N ARG A 7 -10.27 3.21 -12.60
CA ARG A 7 -9.34 2.10 -12.82
C ARG A 7 -8.34 1.95 -11.67
N ASN A 8 -7.78 3.07 -11.21
CA ASN A 8 -6.75 3.08 -10.15
C ASN A 8 -6.67 4.46 -9.46
N ASP A 9 -5.87 4.54 -8.41
CA ASP A 9 -5.64 5.73 -7.59
C ASP A 9 -4.34 6.48 -7.94
N TYR A 10 -3.75 6.19 -9.10
CA TYR A 10 -2.51 6.83 -9.61
C TYR A 10 -2.62 7.30 -11.08
N SER A 11 -3.85 7.50 -11.58
CA SER A 11 -4.07 8.06 -12.92
C SER A 11 -3.96 9.57 -13.01
N PHE A 12 -3.98 10.26 -11.88
CA PHE A 12 -3.87 11.71 -11.78
C PHE A 12 -2.47 12.11 -11.31
N GLY A 13 -2.09 13.36 -11.57
CA GLY A 13 -0.87 13.96 -11.02
C GLY A 13 -0.98 14.18 -9.50
N ALA A 14 -0.04 14.91 -8.94
CA ALA A 14 -0.06 15.23 -7.51
C ALA A 14 -1.21 16.20 -7.15
N HIS A 15 -1.57 16.22 -5.87
CA HIS A 15 -2.47 17.23 -5.32
C HIS A 15 -1.92 18.65 -5.55
N PRO A 16 -2.75 19.67 -5.89
CA PRO A 16 -2.28 21.03 -6.19
C PRO A 16 -1.36 21.64 -5.14
N LYS A 17 -1.58 21.41 -3.84
CA LYS A 17 -0.68 21.88 -2.77
C LYS A 17 0.73 21.27 -2.88
N VAL A 18 0.84 20.01 -3.31
CA VAL A 18 2.14 19.34 -3.52
C VAL A 18 2.85 19.93 -4.74
N LEU A 19 2.11 20.16 -5.84
CA LEU A 19 2.67 20.81 -7.03
C LEU A 19 3.12 22.24 -6.74
N SER A 20 2.36 23.03 -5.96
CA SER A 20 2.75 24.37 -5.52
C SER A 20 4.06 24.34 -4.73
N ALA A 21 4.15 23.46 -3.72
CA ALA A 21 5.36 23.31 -2.92
C ALA A 21 6.59 22.96 -3.77
N LEU A 22 6.45 22.05 -4.74
CA LEU A 22 7.52 21.70 -5.67
C LEU A 22 7.92 22.88 -6.58
N ALA A 23 6.94 23.65 -7.06
CA ALA A 23 7.20 24.81 -7.91
C ALA A 23 7.91 25.95 -7.14
N GLU A 24 7.48 26.23 -5.91
CA GLU A 24 8.05 27.26 -5.04
C GLU A 24 9.51 26.98 -4.69
N THR A 25 9.88 25.70 -4.55
CA THR A 25 11.23 25.27 -4.17
C THR A 25 12.15 25.00 -5.37
N SER A 26 11.64 25.06 -6.59
CA SER A 26 12.34 24.58 -7.81
C SER A 26 13.65 25.31 -8.14
N LEU A 27 13.81 26.56 -7.69
CA LEU A 27 15.01 27.38 -7.90
C LEU A 27 15.91 27.46 -6.67
N GLU A 28 15.57 26.77 -5.59
CA GLU A 28 16.42 26.69 -4.40
C GLU A 28 17.56 25.71 -4.61
N GLY A 29 18.75 26.07 -4.14
CA GLY A 29 19.92 25.19 -4.13
C GLY A 29 19.87 24.25 -2.93
N ASN A 30 19.48 23.00 -3.12
CA ASN A 30 19.42 21.99 -2.07
C ASN A 30 20.58 21.00 -2.16
N VAL A 31 21.01 20.46 -1.00
CA VAL A 31 21.94 19.32 -0.94
C VAL A 31 21.26 18.10 -1.55
N GLY A 32 22.00 17.31 -2.32
CA GLY A 32 21.47 16.13 -2.98
C GLY A 32 21.28 14.93 -2.06
N TYR A 33 20.69 13.89 -2.62
CA TYR A 33 20.60 12.53 -2.08
C TYR A 33 19.72 12.39 -0.83
N GLY A 34 18.92 13.40 -0.51
CA GLY A 34 18.02 13.39 0.66
C GLY A 34 18.65 13.87 1.96
N ASP A 35 19.83 14.52 1.88
CA ASP A 35 20.54 15.16 3.00
C ASP A 35 20.25 16.69 2.99
N ASP A 36 18.97 17.04 2.96
CA ASP A 36 18.48 18.41 2.81
C ASP A 36 17.42 18.74 3.88
N ALA A 37 17.19 20.04 4.08
CA ALA A 37 16.28 20.52 5.11
C ALA A 37 14.81 20.08 4.91
N TYR A 38 14.37 19.84 3.68
CA TYR A 38 13.00 19.36 3.40
C TYR A 38 12.85 17.91 3.81
N CYS A 39 13.81 17.06 3.44
CA CYS A 39 13.83 15.67 3.90
C CYS A 39 13.92 15.59 5.42
N ASP A 40 14.74 16.43 6.08
CA ASP A 40 14.86 16.43 7.54
C ASP A 40 13.55 16.80 8.23
N ARG A 41 12.84 17.83 7.74
CA ARG A 41 11.53 18.22 8.29
C ARG A 41 10.47 17.15 8.06
N ALA A 42 10.41 16.57 6.86
CA ALA A 42 9.48 15.49 6.56
C ALA A 42 9.76 14.25 7.41
N LYS A 43 11.03 13.86 7.60
CA LYS A 43 11.44 12.76 8.48
C LYS A 43 11.05 13.05 9.93
N ALA A 44 11.25 14.28 10.41
CA ALA A 44 10.85 14.69 11.76
C ALA A 44 9.33 14.57 11.96
N LEU A 45 8.51 15.09 11.03
CA LEU A 45 7.05 14.94 11.05
C LEU A 45 6.62 13.47 11.11
N ILE A 46 7.25 12.60 10.32
CA ILE A 46 6.95 11.16 10.34
C ILE A 46 7.30 10.54 11.70
N ARG A 47 8.48 10.84 12.26
CA ARG A 47 8.88 10.34 13.58
C ARG A 47 7.92 10.78 14.68
N ASP A 48 7.46 12.03 14.62
CA ASP A 48 6.49 12.58 15.59
C ASP A 48 5.14 11.88 15.46
N LEU A 49 4.62 11.68 14.25
CA LEU A 49 3.38 10.93 13.99
C LEU A 49 3.47 9.47 14.44
N CYS A 50 4.63 8.86 14.27
CA CYS A 50 4.92 7.50 14.69
C CYS A 50 5.23 7.37 16.19
N GLN A 51 5.42 8.49 16.92
CA GLN A 51 5.93 8.50 18.30
C GLN A 51 7.19 7.62 18.46
N CYS A 52 8.06 7.64 17.44
CA CYS A 52 9.25 6.79 17.34
C CYS A 52 10.46 7.64 16.91
N PRO A 53 11.05 8.42 17.83
CA PRO A 53 12.12 9.38 17.51
C PRO A 53 13.38 8.70 16.97
N GLN A 54 13.62 7.42 17.28
CA GLN A 54 14.75 6.62 16.81
C GLN A 54 14.51 5.96 15.45
N ALA A 55 13.32 6.07 14.86
CA ALA A 55 13.05 5.45 13.57
C ALA A 55 13.92 6.07 12.47
N GLU A 56 14.51 5.22 11.63
CA GLU A 56 15.11 5.64 10.38
C GLU A 56 14.00 5.84 9.35
N VAL A 57 14.00 6.98 8.67
CA VAL A 57 13.03 7.28 7.60
C VAL A 57 13.76 7.46 6.28
N GLN A 58 13.36 6.69 5.28
CA GLN A 58 13.96 6.70 3.95
C GLN A 58 12.90 6.94 2.87
N PHE A 59 13.15 7.85 1.94
CA PHE A 59 12.25 8.10 0.81
C PHE A 59 12.69 7.31 -0.42
N LEU A 60 11.74 6.61 -1.06
CA LEU A 60 11.91 5.86 -2.30
C LEU A 60 10.87 6.36 -3.32
N ILE A 61 11.00 5.98 -4.61
CA ILE A 61 10.16 6.57 -5.67
C ILE A 61 8.86 5.82 -5.95
N GLY A 62 8.69 4.61 -5.46
CA GLY A 62 7.49 3.82 -5.69
C GLY A 62 7.46 2.52 -4.89
N GLY A 63 6.28 1.89 -4.78
CA GLY A 63 6.03 0.72 -3.94
C GLY A 63 6.94 -0.46 -4.26
N THR A 64 7.00 -0.89 -5.52
CA THR A 64 7.87 -2.00 -5.95
C THR A 64 9.32 -1.77 -5.54
N GLN A 65 9.86 -0.55 -5.78
CA GLN A 65 11.23 -0.23 -5.36
C GLN A 65 11.40 -0.28 -3.84
N THR A 66 10.39 0.15 -3.11
CA THR A 66 10.40 0.10 -1.64
C THR A 66 10.40 -1.34 -1.15
N ASN A 67 9.53 -2.19 -1.69
CA ASN A 67 9.39 -3.58 -1.31
C ASN A 67 10.69 -4.37 -1.54
N PHE A 68 11.20 -4.43 -2.77
CA PHE A 68 12.39 -5.22 -3.03
C PHE A 68 13.63 -4.64 -2.34
N THR A 69 13.73 -3.31 -2.18
CA THR A 69 14.87 -2.69 -1.48
C THR A 69 14.85 -3.00 0.01
N ALA A 70 13.68 -2.93 0.66
CA ALA A 70 13.52 -3.26 2.07
C ALA A 70 13.83 -4.75 2.32
N ILE A 71 13.25 -5.64 1.52
CA ILE A 71 13.46 -7.08 1.64
C ILE A 71 14.92 -7.45 1.43
N ALA A 72 15.57 -6.90 0.39
CA ALA A 72 17.01 -7.14 0.14
C ALA A 72 17.93 -6.59 1.24
N ALA A 73 17.53 -5.51 1.92
CA ALA A 73 18.31 -4.94 3.01
C ALA A 73 18.13 -5.70 4.33
N PHE A 74 16.94 -6.28 4.55
CA PHE A 74 16.61 -6.92 5.83
C PHE A 74 16.96 -8.40 5.89
N LEU A 75 17.06 -9.05 4.72
CA LEU A 75 17.31 -10.49 4.63
C LEU A 75 18.76 -10.83 4.27
N ARG A 76 19.20 -11.96 4.79
CA ARG A 76 20.46 -12.60 4.37
C ARG A 76 20.22 -13.49 3.14
N PRO A 77 21.26 -13.81 2.35
CA PRO A 77 21.08 -14.53 1.07
C PRO A 77 20.31 -15.86 1.13
N TRP A 78 20.28 -16.52 2.29
CA TRP A 78 19.56 -17.79 2.50
C TRP A 78 18.20 -17.62 3.16
N GLU A 79 17.78 -16.38 3.41
CA GLU A 79 16.50 -16.06 4.04
C GLU A 79 15.45 -15.70 2.99
N GLY A 80 14.17 -15.98 3.31
CA GLY A 80 13.04 -15.71 2.47
C GLY A 80 11.92 -14.94 3.18
N VAL A 81 10.99 -14.41 2.40
CA VAL A 81 9.85 -13.65 2.86
C VAL A 81 8.58 -14.49 2.75
N VAL A 82 7.79 -14.55 3.83
CA VAL A 82 6.43 -15.11 3.83
C VAL A 82 5.46 -14.01 3.42
N ALA A 83 4.63 -14.28 2.43
CA ALA A 83 3.66 -13.32 1.91
C ALA A 83 2.35 -14.00 1.50
N ALA A 84 1.26 -13.25 1.44
CA ALA A 84 -0.01 -13.75 0.90
C ALA A 84 0.15 -14.17 -0.57
N ASP A 85 -0.57 -15.18 -0.99
CA ASP A 85 -0.67 -15.57 -2.40
C ASP A 85 -1.17 -14.41 -3.28
N SER A 86 -2.00 -13.54 -2.71
CA SER A 86 -2.53 -12.32 -3.33
C SER A 86 -1.65 -11.08 -3.15
N SER A 87 -0.52 -11.15 -2.40
CA SER A 87 0.30 -9.96 -2.14
C SER A 87 0.90 -9.36 -3.41
N HIS A 88 1.11 -8.05 -3.38
CA HIS A 88 1.65 -7.30 -4.51
C HIS A 88 3.05 -7.81 -4.93
N ILE A 89 3.92 -8.12 -3.96
CA ILE A 89 5.27 -8.64 -4.24
C ILE A 89 5.24 -9.99 -4.94
N ASN A 90 4.20 -10.79 -4.70
CA ASN A 90 4.07 -12.12 -5.30
C ASN A 90 3.44 -12.06 -6.70
N GLY A 91 2.42 -11.22 -6.90
CA GLY A 91 1.60 -11.23 -8.13
C GLY A 91 1.88 -10.10 -9.12
N HIS A 92 2.42 -8.96 -8.69
CA HIS A 92 2.38 -7.72 -9.46
C HIS A 92 3.72 -6.99 -9.60
N GLU A 93 4.85 -7.62 -9.23
CA GLU A 93 6.19 -7.00 -9.29
C GLU A 93 7.18 -7.73 -10.21
N VAL A 94 6.68 -8.67 -11.02
CA VAL A 94 7.45 -9.38 -12.07
C VAL A 94 8.72 -10.03 -11.51
N GLY A 95 8.65 -10.60 -10.29
CA GLY A 95 9.80 -11.25 -9.65
C GLY A 95 10.86 -10.27 -9.13
N ALA A 96 10.49 -9.04 -8.76
CA ALA A 96 11.44 -8.04 -8.27
C ALA A 96 12.15 -8.49 -6.99
N VAL A 97 11.44 -9.15 -6.07
CA VAL A 97 12.01 -9.74 -4.84
C VAL A 97 12.94 -10.90 -5.19
N GLU A 98 12.51 -11.81 -6.05
CA GLU A 98 13.33 -12.95 -6.49
C GLU A 98 14.58 -12.50 -7.22
N ALA A 99 14.52 -11.40 -7.98
CA ALA A 99 15.69 -10.81 -8.64
C ALA A 99 16.76 -10.31 -7.66
N THR A 100 16.40 -10.04 -6.40
CA THR A 100 17.37 -9.74 -5.33
C THR A 100 17.95 -10.99 -4.66
N GLY A 101 17.50 -12.18 -5.08
CA GLY A 101 17.98 -13.47 -4.56
C GLY A 101 17.13 -14.06 -3.43
N HIS A 102 15.99 -13.46 -3.10
CA HIS A 102 15.14 -13.91 -2.01
C HIS A 102 13.89 -14.62 -2.53
N LYS A 103 13.56 -15.74 -1.89
CA LYS A 103 12.36 -16.52 -2.24
C LYS A 103 11.14 -16.00 -1.50
N ILE A 104 10.01 -15.88 -2.22
CA ILE A 104 8.70 -15.68 -1.61
C ILE A 104 8.11 -17.05 -1.22
N LEU A 105 7.70 -17.16 0.04
CA LEU A 105 7.02 -18.32 0.62
C LEU A 105 5.55 -17.96 0.79
N GLN A 106 4.71 -18.50 -0.09
CA GLN A 106 3.32 -18.10 -0.18
C GLN A 106 2.44 -18.78 0.87
N VAL A 107 1.51 -18.01 1.44
CA VAL A 107 0.38 -18.50 2.24
C VAL A 107 -0.94 -18.16 1.55
N CYS A 108 -1.92 -19.06 1.61
CA CYS A 108 -3.26 -18.79 1.12
C CYS A 108 -4.00 -17.87 2.11
N ALA A 109 -4.18 -16.60 1.75
CA ALA A 109 -4.74 -15.60 2.65
C ALA A 109 -6.27 -15.50 2.61
N GLY A 110 -6.93 -16.17 1.68
CA GLY A 110 -8.39 -16.08 1.52
C GLY A 110 -8.85 -14.74 0.92
N ALA A 111 -10.16 -14.51 0.90
CA ALA A 111 -10.77 -13.36 0.24
C ALA A 111 -10.42 -12.01 0.87
N ASP A 112 -10.09 -11.96 2.16
CA ASP A 112 -9.70 -10.73 2.86
C ASP A 112 -8.24 -10.34 2.64
N GLY A 113 -7.44 -11.22 2.05
CA GLY A 113 -6.02 -10.99 1.76
C GLY A 113 -5.13 -10.87 3.00
N LYS A 114 -5.63 -11.21 4.19
CA LYS A 114 -4.89 -11.11 5.44
C LYS A 114 -4.12 -12.39 5.75
N ILE A 115 -2.91 -12.24 6.26
CA ILE A 115 -2.12 -13.33 6.84
C ILE A 115 -2.41 -13.42 8.35
N ARG A 116 -2.51 -14.66 8.86
CA ARG A 116 -2.69 -14.98 10.27
C ARG A 116 -1.62 -15.95 10.75
N PRO A 117 -1.30 -15.97 12.05
CA PRO A 117 -0.29 -16.87 12.62
C PRO A 117 -0.43 -18.32 12.18
N GLU A 118 -1.65 -18.85 12.18
CA GLU A 118 -1.95 -20.27 11.87
C GLU A 118 -1.60 -20.64 10.43
N GLN A 119 -1.51 -19.66 9.53
CA GLN A 119 -1.14 -19.86 8.13
C GLN A 119 0.39 -19.87 7.93
N ILE A 120 1.14 -19.24 8.83
CA ILE A 120 2.60 -19.17 8.79
C ILE A 120 3.23 -20.41 9.42
N GLU A 121 2.65 -20.95 10.49
CA GLU A 121 3.18 -22.07 11.25
C GLU A 121 3.55 -23.29 10.38
N PRO A 122 2.72 -23.75 9.42
CA PRO A 122 3.07 -24.86 8.53
C PRO A 122 4.29 -24.56 7.64
N ILE A 123 4.53 -23.29 7.29
CA ILE A 123 5.72 -22.90 6.54
C ILE A 123 6.96 -23.03 7.40
N LEU A 124 6.90 -22.57 8.65
CA LEU A 124 8.01 -22.68 9.60
C LEU A 124 8.37 -24.15 9.85
N GLU A 125 7.36 -25.00 10.07
CA GLU A 125 7.56 -26.45 10.24
C GLU A 125 8.26 -27.08 9.04
N ARG A 126 7.75 -26.82 7.83
CA ARG A 126 8.32 -27.34 6.58
C ARG A 126 9.77 -26.89 6.37
N HIS A 127 10.10 -25.68 6.77
CA HIS A 127 11.40 -25.04 6.53
C HIS A 127 12.40 -25.21 7.69
N ARG A 128 12.18 -26.21 8.57
CA ARG A 128 13.18 -26.62 9.58
C ARG A 128 14.38 -27.33 8.98
N ASP A 129 14.23 -27.89 7.78
CA ASP A 129 15.30 -28.55 7.04
C ASP A 129 16.31 -27.49 6.54
N GLU A 130 17.59 -27.66 6.90
CA GLU A 130 18.66 -26.73 6.53
C GLU A 130 18.96 -26.65 5.02
N HIS A 131 18.42 -27.55 4.20
CA HIS A 131 18.46 -27.50 2.75
C HIS A 131 17.42 -26.55 2.14
N LEU A 132 16.50 -26.03 2.94
CA LEU A 132 15.46 -25.11 2.52
C LEU A 132 15.78 -23.67 2.93
N VAL A 133 15.22 -22.72 2.18
CA VAL A 133 15.29 -21.29 2.52
C VAL A 133 14.69 -21.06 3.91
N LYS A 134 15.39 -20.32 4.78
CA LYS A 134 14.91 -19.97 6.11
C LYS A 134 13.86 -18.84 6.03
N PRO A 135 12.60 -19.04 6.45
CA PRO A 135 11.66 -17.94 6.61
C PRO A 135 12.21 -16.96 7.65
N ARG A 136 12.23 -15.66 7.32
CA ARG A 136 12.77 -14.65 8.25
C ARG A 136 11.92 -13.39 8.31
N LEU A 137 11.16 -13.09 7.28
CA LEU A 137 10.33 -11.90 7.21
C LEU A 137 8.90 -12.29 6.80
N VAL A 138 7.92 -11.70 7.44
CA VAL A 138 6.51 -11.73 7.04
C VAL A 138 6.17 -10.38 6.45
N GLU A 139 5.71 -10.37 5.19
CA GLU A 139 5.18 -9.17 4.53
C GLU A 139 3.65 -9.22 4.56
N ILE A 140 3.06 -8.10 4.92
CA ILE A 140 1.61 -7.86 4.87
C ILE A 140 1.34 -6.51 4.21
N ALA A 141 0.15 -6.33 3.65
CA ALA A 141 -0.30 -5.04 3.11
C ALA A 141 -1.46 -4.46 3.93
N ASP A 142 -1.45 -3.15 4.18
CA ASP A 142 -2.57 -2.42 4.74
C ASP A 142 -2.79 -1.08 3.99
N ALA A 143 -3.94 -0.93 3.26
CA ALA A 143 -5.01 -1.95 3.05
C ALA A 143 -4.51 -3.13 2.22
N THR A 144 -5.10 -4.33 2.43
CA THR A 144 -4.82 -5.52 1.63
C THR A 144 -5.21 -5.32 0.15
N GLU A 145 -4.81 -6.23 -0.73
CA GLU A 145 -5.15 -6.14 -2.16
C GLU A 145 -6.67 -6.18 -2.41
N SER A 146 -7.44 -6.82 -1.52
CA SER A 146 -8.91 -6.80 -1.53
C SER A 146 -9.53 -5.59 -0.79
N GLY A 147 -8.72 -4.63 -0.36
CA GLY A 147 -9.14 -3.40 0.29
C GLY A 147 -9.57 -3.55 1.76
N MET A 148 -9.26 -4.68 2.38
CA MET A 148 -9.52 -4.91 3.81
C MET A 148 -8.40 -4.30 4.66
N VAL A 149 -8.69 -4.04 5.94
CA VAL A 149 -7.74 -3.44 6.88
C VAL A 149 -7.51 -4.36 8.08
N TYR A 150 -6.27 -4.38 8.58
CA TYR A 150 -5.97 -5.08 9.82
C TYR A 150 -6.53 -4.30 11.02
N THR A 151 -7.14 -5.01 11.96
CA THR A 151 -7.45 -4.47 13.27
C THR A 151 -6.21 -4.49 14.16
N LYS A 152 -6.21 -3.67 15.22
CA LYS A 152 -5.12 -3.66 16.21
C LYS A 152 -4.92 -5.04 16.86
N ALA A 153 -6.00 -5.77 17.10
CA ALA A 153 -5.94 -7.11 17.66
C ALA A 153 -5.25 -8.10 16.70
N GLU A 154 -5.64 -8.08 15.42
CA GLU A 154 -5.03 -8.95 14.39
C GLU A 154 -3.54 -8.64 14.20
N LEU A 155 -3.19 -7.35 14.08
CA LEU A 155 -1.79 -6.95 13.91
C LEU A 155 -0.95 -7.24 15.16
N THR A 156 -1.53 -7.11 16.37
CA THR A 156 -0.85 -7.45 17.61
C THR A 156 -0.54 -8.95 17.67
N ALA A 157 -1.53 -9.80 17.37
CA ALA A 157 -1.33 -11.26 17.35
C ALA A 157 -0.24 -11.68 16.36
N LEU A 158 -0.24 -11.07 15.17
CA LEU A 158 0.78 -11.34 14.16
C LEU A 158 2.17 -10.85 14.59
N SER A 159 2.26 -9.68 15.20
CA SER A 159 3.51 -9.10 15.73
C SER A 159 4.10 -9.96 16.86
N GLU A 160 3.27 -10.43 17.78
CA GLU A 160 3.69 -11.33 18.87
C GLU A 160 4.19 -12.66 18.32
N PHE A 161 3.46 -13.27 17.41
CA PHE A 161 3.87 -14.49 16.73
C PHE A 161 5.22 -14.30 16.00
N CYS A 162 5.40 -13.23 15.25
CA CYS A 162 6.66 -12.96 14.58
C CYS A 162 7.83 -12.85 15.56
N ARG A 163 7.64 -12.16 16.69
CA ARG A 163 8.69 -12.06 17.72
C ARG A 163 9.03 -13.39 18.37
N GLU A 164 8.03 -14.22 18.67
CA GLU A 164 8.22 -15.56 19.27
C GLU A 164 9.02 -16.49 18.34
N HIS A 165 8.88 -16.31 17.02
CA HIS A 165 9.52 -17.15 16.00
C HIS A 165 10.76 -16.53 15.34
N ASP A 166 11.31 -15.44 15.89
CA ASP A 166 12.46 -14.72 15.31
C ASP A 166 12.20 -14.26 13.85
N LEU A 167 10.96 -13.83 13.56
CA LEU A 167 10.57 -13.27 12.27
C LEU A 167 10.50 -11.74 12.33
N LEU A 168 10.85 -11.11 11.23
CA LEU A 168 10.60 -9.68 11.00
C LEU A 168 9.20 -9.48 10.46
N LEU A 169 8.54 -8.39 10.83
CA LEU A 169 7.24 -7.99 10.29
C LEU A 169 7.37 -6.69 9.49
N PHE A 170 7.14 -6.78 8.17
CA PHE A 170 7.16 -5.66 7.24
C PHE A 170 5.76 -5.39 6.70
N LEU A 171 5.31 -4.10 6.73
CA LEU A 171 4.01 -3.72 6.23
C LEU A 171 4.14 -2.85 4.97
N ASP A 172 3.63 -3.37 3.86
CA ASP A 172 3.36 -2.62 2.63
C ASP A 172 2.22 -1.62 2.87
N GLY A 173 2.56 -0.35 2.87
CA GLY A 173 1.63 0.75 3.12
C GLY A 173 1.25 1.52 1.86
N ALA A 174 1.22 0.91 0.67
CA ALA A 174 0.89 1.58 -0.59
C ALA A 174 -0.44 2.35 -0.53
N ARG A 175 -1.40 1.83 0.23
CA ARG A 175 -2.70 2.47 0.52
C ARG A 175 -2.92 2.75 2.01
N LEU A 176 -1.84 2.91 2.77
CA LEU A 176 -1.91 3.12 4.22
C LEU A 176 -2.78 4.33 4.61
N GLY A 177 -2.78 5.39 3.82
CA GLY A 177 -3.67 6.53 4.06
C GLY A 177 -5.14 6.11 4.09
N CYS A 178 -5.58 5.31 3.10
CA CYS A 178 -6.94 4.80 3.03
C CYS A 178 -7.24 3.80 4.16
N ALA A 179 -6.28 2.96 4.53
CA ALA A 179 -6.42 2.05 5.65
C ALA A 179 -6.64 2.82 6.97
N LEU A 180 -5.75 3.74 7.31
CA LEU A 180 -5.82 4.54 8.54
C LEU A 180 -7.05 5.47 8.59
N ALA A 181 -7.55 5.93 7.43
CA ALA A 181 -8.74 6.77 7.33
C ALA A 181 -10.05 5.96 7.28
N SER A 182 -9.98 4.64 7.28
CA SER A 182 -11.15 3.74 7.25
C SER A 182 -11.91 3.78 8.58
N GLY A 183 -13.24 3.69 8.51
CA GLY A 183 -14.08 3.51 9.71
C GLY A 183 -13.91 2.15 10.39
N ALA A 184 -13.27 1.18 9.73
CA ALA A 184 -12.96 -0.13 10.30
C ALA A 184 -11.57 -0.20 10.95
N ASN A 185 -10.78 0.88 10.85
CA ASN A 185 -9.44 0.95 11.40
C ASN A 185 -9.46 1.41 12.86
N ASP A 186 -8.64 0.77 13.68
CA ASP A 186 -8.36 1.14 15.08
C ASP A 186 -6.84 1.29 15.38
N LEU A 187 -6.02 1.36 14.30
CA LEU A 187 -4.57 1.54 14.36
C LEU A 187 -4.18 3.01 14.14
N THR A 188 -3.06 3.39 14.70
CA THR A 188 -2.35 4.65 14.45
C THR A 188 -0.97 4.39 13.88
N LEU A 189 -0.30 5.41 13.33
CA LEU A 189 1.11 5.30 12.91
C LEU A 189 2.04 4.92 14.08
N ALA A 190 1.72 5.35 15.30
CA ALA A 190 2.46 4.94 16.49
C ALA A 190 2.27 3.45 16.82
N ASP A 191 1.08 2.90 16.59
CA ASP A 191 0.86 1.46 16.72
C ASP A 191 1.65 0.67 15.67
N LEU A 192 1.67 1.12 14.42
CA LEU A 192 2.47 0.47 13.37
C LEU A 192 3.96 0.48 13.71
N ALA A 193 4.51 1.61 14.13
CA ALA A 193 5.91 1.70 14.53
C ALA A 193 6.28 0.78 15.70
N ARG A 194 5.31 0.48 16.59
CA ARG A 194 5.51 -0.42 17.73
C ARG A 194 5.32 -1.89 17.38
N LEU A 195 4.42 -2.20 16.43
CA LEU A 195 4.01 -3.56 16.10
C LEU A 195 4.76 -4.16 14.91
N THR A 196 5.41 -3.34 14.07
CA THR A 196 6.19 -3.80 12.91
C THR A 196 7.66 -3.43 13.04
N ASP A 197 8.53 -4.15 12.36
CA ASP A 197 9.97 -3.83 12.26
C ASP A 197 10.22 -2.72 11.24
N ALA A 198 9.42 -2.68 10.20
CA ALA A 198 9.37 -1.61 9.22
C ALA A 198 8.01 -1.56 8.52
N PHE A 199 7.64 -0.39 8.04
CA PHE A 199 6.47 -0.18 7.19
C PHE A 199 6.69 1.04 6.30
N TYR A 200 5.89 1.23 5.24
CA TYR A 200 5.98 2.48 4.52
C TYR A 200 4.66 3.23 4.42
N ILE A 201 4.77 4.56 4.37
CA ILE A 201 3.67 5.49 4.16
C ILE A 201 3.61 5.78 2.67
N GLY A 202 2.61 5.24 1.99
CA GLY A 202 2.42 5.37 0.55
C GLY A 202 2.01 6.78 0.16
N GLY A 203 2.83 7.48 -0.64
CA GLY A 203 2.51 8.80 -1.17
C GLY A 203 1.94 8.75 -2.58
N THR A 204 2.45 7.87 -3.44
CA THR A 204 2.11 7.79 -4.86
C THR A 204 0.61 7.65 -5.11
N LYS A 205 -0.09 6.83 -4.33
CA LYS A 205 -1.54 6.61 -4.46
C LYS A 205 -2.38 7.59 -3.63
N ASN A 206 -1.74 8.51 -2.90
CA ASN A 206 -2.41 9.44 -2.00
C ASN A 206 -1.87 10.87 -2.13
N GLY A 207 -1.86 11.39 -3.35
CA GLY A 207 -1.65 12.79 -3.67
C GLY A 207 -0.21 13.25 -3.85
N ALA A 208 0.82 12.39 -3.71
CA ALA A 208 2.16 12.69 -4.17
C ALA A 208 2.26 12.58 -5.69
N LEU A 209 3.24 13.26 -6.29
CA LEU A 209 3.62 13.05 -7.68
C LEU A 209 4.31 11.69 -7.84
N MET A 210 5.11 11.32 -6.85
CA MET A 210 5.79 10.04 -6.69
C MET A 210 6.32 9.93 -5.26
N GLY A 211 6.50 8.73 -4.76
CA GLY A 211 7.29 8.48 -3.56
C GLY A 211 6.55 7.78 -2.43
N GLU A 212 7.36 7.06 -1.69
CA GLU A 212 6.99 6.30 -0.49
C GLU A 212 7.98 6.67 0.62
N ALA A 213 7.49 6.77 1.86
CA ALA A 213 8.32 6.99 3.04
C ALA A 213 8.42 5.69 3.84
N LEU A 214 9.54 4.97 3.69
CA LEU A 214 9.85 3.79 4.48
C LEU A 214 10.27 4.21 5.88
N VAL A 215 9.60 3.68 6.89
CA VAL A 215 9.89 3.86 8.32
C VAL A 215 10.47 2.55 8.85
N ILE A 216 11.72 2.56 9.29
CA ILE A 216 12.40 1.42 9.89
C ILE A 216 12.42 1.65 11.40
N SER A 217 11.49 1.01 12.11
CA SER A 217 11.33 1.15 13.57
C SER A 217 12.31 0.28 14.34
N ASN A 218 12.72 -0.87 13.78
CA ASN A 218 13.70 -1.77 14.38
C ASN A 218 15.14 -1.26 14.15
N PRO A 219 15.87 -0.84 15.21
CA PRO A 219 17.24 -0.32 15.05
C PRO A 219 18.23 -1.29 14.42
N ALA A 220 18.01 -2.62 14.56
CA ALA A 220 18.89 -3.63 13.98
C ALA A 220 18.89 -3.66 12.44
N LEU A 221 17.86 -3.05 11.81
CA LEU A 221 17.68 -3.01 10.35
C LEU A 221 18.19 -1.70 9.71
N GLN A 222 18.63 -0.73 10.51
CA GLN A 222 18.96 0.62 10.02
C GLN A 222 20.37 0.72 9.42
N GLY A 223 21.33 -0.01 9.97
CA GLY A 223 22.79 0.20 9.81
C GLY A 223 23.32 0.42 8.40
N ASP A 224 23.10 -0.52 7.48
CA ASP A 224 23.60 -0.44 6.10
C ASP A 224 22.52 -0.17 5.06
N PHE A 225 21.30 0.21 5.49
CA PHE A 225 20.16 0.39 4.59
C PHE A 225 20.46 1.37 3.44
N PHE A 226 21.09 2.51 3.71
CA PHE A 226 21.44 3.48 2.68
C PHE A 226 22.40 2.89 1.61
N ARG A 227 23.30 1.99 1.98
CA ARG A 227 24.22 1.35 1.02
C ARG A 227 23.49 0.43 0.08
N ILE A 228 22.58 -0.40 0.59
CA ILE A 228 21.72 -1.28 -0.22
C ILE A 228 20.79 -0.44 -1.11
N LYS A 229 20.13 0.57 -0.55
CA LYS A 229 19.33 1.54 -1.28
C LYS A 229 20.10 2.19 -2.45
N LYS A 230 21.35 2.59 -2.21
CA LYS A 230 22.22 3.17 -3.26
C LYS A 230 22.60 2.14 -4.32
N GLN A 231 22.95 0.94 -3.92
CA GLN A 231 23.35 -0.16 -4.82
C GLN A 231 22.20 -0.52 -5.77
N LEU A 232 20.95 -0.53 -5.26
CA LEU A 232 19.73 -0.83 -6.03
C LEU A 232 19.20 0.36 -6.84
N GLY A 233 19.94 1.48 -6.92
CA GLY A 233 19.56 2.64 -7.71
C GLY A 233 18.41 3.47 -7.10
N ALA A 234 18.07 3.25 -5.84
CA ALA A 234 16.93 3.87 -5.16
C ALA A 234 17.26 5.21 -4.48
N VAL A 235 18.48 5.72 -4.62
CA VAL A 235 18.90 7.03 -4.09
C VAL A 235 18.88 8.07 -5.21
N LEU A 236 17.95 9.00 -5.15
CA LEU A 236 17.84 10.09 -6.11
C LEU A 236 18.85 11.21 -5.83
N ALA A 237 19.52 11.71 -6.87
CA ALA A 237 20.36 12.89 -6.74
C ALA A 237 19.54 14.11 -6.28
N LYS A 238 18.30 14.27 -6.79
CA LYS A 238 17.35 15.30 -6.34
C LYS A 238 16.37 14.74 -5.29
N GLY A 239 16.88 14.04 -4.27
CA GLY A 239 16.07 13.39 -3.24
C GLY A 239 15.20 14.35 -2.43
N TRP A 240 15.59 15.62 -2.34
CA TRP A 240 14.81 16.68 -1.69
C TRP A 240 13.39 16.84 -2.26
N LEU A 241 13.16 16.49 -3.54
CA LEU A 241 11.82 16.49 -4.14
C LEU A 241 10.85 15.58 -3.38
N LEU A 242 11.31 14.47 -2.82
CA LEU A 242 10.48 13.58 -2.00
C LEU A 242 10.18 14.20 -0.64
N GLY A 243 11.18 14.84 -0.01
CA GLY A 243 11.01 15.58 1.24
C GLY A 243 9.96 16.67 1.15
N VAL A 244 10.03 17.52 0.11
CA VAL A 244 9.02 18.57 -0.16
C VAL A 244 7.61 18.00 -0.25
N GLN A 245 7.44 16.90 -0.97
CA GLN A 245 6.12 16.27 -1.14
C GLN A 245 5.58 15.73 0.19
N PHE A 246 6.39 14.98 0.94
CA PHE A 246 5.96 14.42 2.23
C PHE A 246 5.74 15.49 3.29
N GLU A 247 6.52 16.57 3.30
CA GLU A 247 6.25 17.72 4.16
C GLU A 247 4.89 18.34 3.84
N ALA A 248 4.59 18.59 2.55
CA ALA A 248 3.32 19.17 2.11
C ALA A 248 2.12 18.25 2.40
N LEU A 249 2.30 16.93 2.31
CA LEU A 249 1.25 15.95 2.58
C LEU A 249 0.92 15.83 4.09
N LEU A 250 1.94 15.90 4.95
CA LEU A 250 1.80 15.54 6.36
C LEU A 250 1.59 16.73 7.29
N LYS A 251 2.19 17.89 6.98
CA LYS A 251 2.25 19.07 7.85
C LYS A 251 0.88 19.51 8.38
N ASP A 252 -0.13 19.57 7.50
CA ASP A 252 -1.48 20.06 7.85
C ASP A 252 -2.53 18.95 7.73
N GLY A 253 -2.11 17.67 7.75
CA GLY A 253 -2.99 16.52 7.72
C GLY A 253 -3.66 16.24 6.37
N LEU A 254 -3.19 16.87 5.30
CA LEU A 254 -3.71 16.70 3.94
C LEU A 254 -3.74 15.23 3.51
N TYR A 255 -2.72 14.46 3.89
CA TYR A 255 -2.61 13.03 3.62
C TYR A 255 -3.85 12.24 4.06
N PHE A 256 -4.31 12.50 5.29
CA PHE A 256 -5.49 11.82 5.85
C PHE A 256 -6.81 12.41 5.32
N GLU A 257 -6.84 13.69 4.97
CA GLU A 257 -8.01 14.35 4.39
C GLU A 257 -8.33 13.72 3.02
N MET A 258 -7.33 13.59 2.16
CA MET A 258 -7.47 12.96 0.83
C MET A 258 -7.92 11.51 0.92
N ALA A 259 -7.36 10.75 1.85
CA ALA A 259 -7.73 9.36 2.06
C ALA A 259 -9.19 9.20 2.56
N ARG A 260 -9.61 10.05 3.51
CA ARG A 260 -11.03 10.08 3.95
C ARG A 260 -11.97 10.39 2.79
N HIS A 261 -11.61 11.34 1.93
CA HIS A 261 -12.38 11.67 0.74
C HIS A 261 -12.49 10.47 -0.21
N ALA A 262 -11.38 9.82 -0.53
CA ALA A 262 -11.35 8.65 -1.39
C ALA A 262 -12.25 7.52 -0.85
N ASN A 263 -12.13 7.20 0.45
CA ASN A 263 -12.98 6.20 1.10
C ASN A 263 -14.47 6.58 1.07
N ALA A 264 -14.81 7.85 1.28
CA ALA A 264 -16.20 8.32 1.23
C ALA A 264 -16.80 8.17 -0.18
N MET A 265 -16.01 8.41 -1.24
CA MET A 265 -16.46 8.19 -2.62
C MET A 265 -16.67 6.71 -2.93
N ALA A 266 -15.77 5.83 -2.44
CA ALA A 266 -15.92 4.39 -2.55
C ALA A 266 -17.17 3.88 -1.82
N ALA A 267 -17.39 4.30 -0.58
CA ALA A 267 -18.58 3.93 0.20
C ALA A 267 -19.87 4.37 -0.51
N ARG A 268 -19.88 5.57 -1.12
CA ARG A 268 -21.01 6.04 -1.93
C ARG A 268 -21.24 5.14 -3.13
N LEU A 269 -20.18 4.77 -3.85
CA LEU A 269 -20.27 3.87 -5.01
C LEU A 269 -20.78 2.49 -4.59
N GLN A 270 -20.25 1.90 -3.54
CA GLN A 270 -20.70 0.61 -3.00
C GLN A 270 -22.20 0.62 -2.65
N SER A 271 -22.63 1.65 -1.92
CA SER A 271 -24.04 1.80 -1.53
C SER A 271 -24.94 1.91 -2.74
N GLY A 272 -24.54 2.70 -3.75
CA GLY A 272 -25.30 2.86 -4.99
C GLY A 272 -25.37 1.58 -5.82
N LEU A 273 -24.28 0.81 -5.90
CA LEU A 273 -24.25 -0.49 -6.58
C LEU A 273 -25.17 -1.50 -5.87
N LYS A 274 -25.09 -1.61 -4.56
CA LYS A 274 -26.00 -2.47 -3.76
C LYS A 274 -27.47 -2.09 -3.95
N ALA A 275 -27.80 -0.80 -3.98
CA ALA A 275 -29.16 -0.31 -4.23
C ALA A 275 -29.69 -0.67 -5.64
N LYS A 276 -28.77 -0.92 -6.60
CA LYS A 276 -29.08 -1.41 -7.95
C LYS A 276 -29.07 -2.93 -8.08
N GLY A 277 -28.95 -3.68 -6.97
CA GLY A 277 -28.94 -5.13 -6.96
C GLY A 277 -27.59 -5.79 -7.24
N TRP A 278 -26.50 -5.01 -7.39
CA TRP A 278 -25.17 -5.54 -7.61
C TRP A 278 -24.64 -6.24 -6.36
N LYS A 279 -24.04 -7.42 -6.53
CA LYS A 279 -23.35 -8.13 -5.46
C LYS A 279 -21.90 -7.68 -5.41
N LEU A 280 -21.34 -7.60 -4.22
CA LEU A 280 -19.93 -7.35 -4.00
C LEU A 280 -19.23 -8.64 -3.57
N TRP A 281 -17.99 -8.81 -4.03
CA TRP A 281 -17.13 -9.93 -3.60
C TRP A 281 -16.72 -9.76 -2.14
N VAL A 282 -16.30 -8.54 -1.78
CA VAL A 282 -15.99 -8.13 -0.41
C VAL A 282 -16.58 -6.75 -0.13
N ASP A 283 -16.93 -6.48 1.12
CA ASP A 283 -17.34 -5.16 1.59
C ASP A 283 -16.10 -4.37 2.06
N SER A 284 -15.31 -3.91 1.10
CA SER A 284 -14.09 -3.17 1.40
C SER A 284 -14.41 -1.85 2.11
N PRO A 285 -13.78 -1.56 3.25
CA PRO A 285 -13.97 -0.31 3.98
C PRO A 285 -13.05 0.83 3.49
N THR A 286 -12.32 0.62 2.38
CA THR A 286 -11.35 1.56 1.82
C THR A 286 -11.77 2.10 0.46
N ASN A 287 -10.83 2.65 -0.32
CA ASN A 287 -11.08 3.27 -1.62
C ASN A 287 -11.25 2.27 -2.78
N GLN A 288 -11.27 0.98 -2.53
CA GLN A 288 -11.41 -0.06 -3.54
C GLN A 288 -12.80 -0.72 -3.44
N VAL A 289 -13.46 -0.99 -4.57
CA VAL A 289 -14.82 -1.57 -4.64
C VAL A 289 -14.81 -2.72 -5.63
N PHE A 290 -15.29 -3.90 -5.21
CA PHE A 290 -15.18 -5.16 -5.96
C PHE A 290 -16.54 -5.76 -6.30
N PRO A 291 -17.27 -5.27 -7.30
CA PRO A 291 -18.52 -5.89 -7.72
C PRO A 291 -18.28 -7.17 -8.53
N ILE A 292 -19.19 -8.14 -8.35
CA ILE A 292 -19.30 -9.35 -9.16
C ILE A 292 -20.23 -9.01 -10.33
N VAL A 293 -19.73 -9.11 -11.56
CA VAL A 293 -20.49 -8.74 -12.75
C VAL A 293 -20.66 -9.90 -13.72
N PRO A 294 -21.85 -10.08 -14.32
CA PRO A 294 -21.99 -10.98 -15.47
C PRO A 294 -21.09 -10.51 -16.63
N ASP A 295 -20.37 -11.42 -17.26
CA ASP A 295 -19.47 -11.09 -18.39
C ASP A 295 -20.21 -10.40 -19.54
N SER A 296 -21.50 -10.72 -19.71
CA SER A 296 -22.38 -10.08 -20.71
C SER A 296 -22.60 -8.57 -20.48
N LEU A 297 -22.37 -8.08 -19.26
CA LEU A 297 -22.49 -6.64 -18.94
C LEU A 297 -21.19 -5.86 -19.16
N LYS A 298 -20.05 -6.52 -19.27
CA LYS A 298 -18.73 -5.85 -19.42
C LYS A 298 -18.72 -4.85 -20.60
N PRO A 299 -19.24 -5.16 -21.80
CA PRO A 299 -19.28 -4.17 -22.90
C PRO A 299 -20.04 -2.90 -22.57
N GLN A 300 -21.09 -2.95 -21.72
CA GLN A 300 -21.84 -1.78 -21.29
C GLN A 300 -21.05 -0.95 -20.28
N ILE A 301 -20.35 -1.60 -19.35
CA ILE A 301 -19.46 -0.95 -18.38
C ILE A 301 -18.28 -0.31 -19.11
N ASP A 302 -17.65 -1.01 -20.04
CA ASP A 302 -16.55 -0.54 -20.91
C ASP A 302 -16.93 0.73 -21.69
N ALA A 303 -18.18 0.84 -22.09
CA ALA A 303 -18.64 2.01 -22.83
C ALA A 303 -18.63 3.30 -21.97
N VAL A 304 -18.77 3.20 -20.65
CA VAL A 304 -18.98 4.33 -19.75
C VAL A 304 -17.85 4.53 -18.71
N CYS A 305 -17.07 3.50 -18.40
CA CYS A 305 -16.09 3.53 -17.31
C CYS A 305 -14.77 2.85 -17.70
N HIS A 306 -13.68 3.36 -17.11
CA HIS A 306 -12.40 2.65 -17.02
C HIS A 306 -12.31 2.02 -15.64
N TYR A 307 -12.17 0.70 -15.59
CA TYR A 307 -12.06 -0.13 -14.40
C TYR A 307 -10.99 -1.20 -14.64
N GLU A 308 -10.82 -2.13 -13.74
CA GLU A 308 -9.88 -3.24 -13.86
C GLU A 308 -10.60 -4.58 -13.65
N ASP A 309 -10.32 -5.56 -14.53
CA ASP A 309 -10.69 -6.95 -14.28
C ASP A 309 -9.81 -7.46 -13.15
N TRP A 310 -10.44 -8.01 -12.09
CA TRP A 310 -9.69 -8.42 -10.90
C TRP A 310 -9.38 -9.92 -10.94
N CYS A 311 -10.39 -10.74 -10.89
CA CYS A 311 -10.27 -12.19 -11.02
C CYS A 311 -11.60 -12.82 -11.45
N PRO A 312 -11.59 -14.09 -11.92
CA PRO A 312 -12.82 -14.83 -12.13
C PRO A 312 -13.63 -14.93 -10.82
N ALA A 313 -14.95 -14.81 -10.89
CA ALA A 313 -15.82 -15.08 -9.76
C ALA A 313 -16.12 -16.59 -9.66
N ASP A 314 -16.69 -17.01 -8.52
CA ASP A 314 -17.17 -18.38 -8.36
C ASP A 314 -18.32 -18.64 -9.34
N GLY A 315 -18.10 -19.60 -10.25
CA GLY A 315 -19.04 -19.98 -11.28
C GLY A 315 -18.77 -19.34 -12.67
N PRO A 316 -19.21 -19.99 -13.73
CA PRO A 316 -18.94 -19.55 -15.12
C PRO A 316 -19.75 -18.30 -15.48
N GLY A 317 -19.14 -17.42 -16.29
CA GLY A 317 -19.82 -16.24 -16.86
C GLY A 317 -19.90 -15.04 -15.93
N TYR A 318 -19.10 -15.00 -14.85
CA TYR A 318 -18.99 -13.88 -13.95
C TYR A 318 -17.53 -13.50 -13.72
N THR A 319 -17.25 -12.21 -13.65
CA THR A 319 -15.94 -11.64 -13.31
C THR A 319 -16.09 -10.70 -12.11
N ILE A 320 -15.15 -10.75 -11.19
CA ILE A 320 -14.96 -9.70 -10.18
C ILE A 320 -14.19 -8.58 -10.89
N ILE A 321 -14.76 -7.37 -10.90
CA ILE A 321 -14.07 -6.18 -11.37
C ILE A 321 -13.73 -5.28 -10.21
N ARG A 322 -12.75 -4.38 -10.39
CA ARG A 322 -12.36 -3.43 -9.37
C ARG A 322 -12.60 -2.00 -9.84
N PHE A 323 -13.32 -1.23 -9.04
CA PHE A 323 -13.34 0.23 -9.10
C PHE A 323 -12.47 0.79 -7.98
N VAL A 324 -11.71 1.85 -8.29
CA VAL A 324 -10.86 2.54 -7.33
C VAL A 324 -11.18 4.04 -7.35
N THR A 325 -11.40 4.61 -6.19
CA THR A 325 -11.55 6.07 -6.01
C THR A 325 -10.24 6.67 -5.49
N CYS A 326 -10.06 7.98 -5.68
CA CYS A 326 -8.87 8.70 -5.24
C CYS A 326 -9.23 10.11 -4.74
N PHE A 327 -8.22 10.87 -4.34
CA PHE A 327 -8.38 12.24 -3.86
C PHE A 327 -9.07 13.18 -4.85
N ASN A 328 -9.03 12.87 -6.14
CA ASN A 328 -9.63 13.68 -7.22
C ASN A 328 -10.96 13.10 -7.75
N THR A 329 -11.50 12.04 -7.14
CA THR A 329 -12.79 11.49 -7.52
C THR A 329 -13.91 12.41 -7.01
N GLU A 330 -14.69 13.00 -7.92
CA GLU A 330 -15.79 13.87 -7.54
C GLU A 330 -17.08 13.06 -7.26
N LYS A 331 -17.93 13.60 -6.39
CA LYS A 331 -19.27 13.04 -6.16
C LYS A 331 -20.07 12.93 -7.45
N SER A 332 -19.97 13.90 -8.34
CA SER A 332 -20.58 13.92 -9.67
C SER A 332 -20.14 12.77 -10.57
N ASP A 333 -18.85 12.34 -10.45
CA ASP A 333 -18.34 11.17 -11.21
C ASP A 333 -18.96 9.87 -10.69
N VAL A 334 -19.08 9.72 -9.37
CA VAL A 334 -19.72 8.55 -8.74
C VAL A 334 -21.21 8.49 -9.12
N ASP A 335 -21.94 9.60 -8.97
CA ASP A 335 -23.37 9.67 -9.29
C ASP A 335 -23.62 9.44 -10.79
N GLY A 336 -22.77 10.00 -11.64
CA GLY A 336 -22.84 9.81 -13.09
C GLY A 336 -22.57 8.36 -13.51
N LEU A 337 -21.56 7.70 -12.91
CA LEU A 337 -21.32 6.28 -13.13
C LEU A 337 -22.53 5.45 -12.70
N LEU A 338 -23.04 5.66 -11.48
CA LEU A 338 -24.21 4.96 -10.98
C LEU A 338 -25.43 5.14 -11.86
N ALA A 339 -25.66 6.33 -12.43
CA ALA A 339 -26.75 6.58 -13.36
C ALA A 339 -26.58 5.83 -14.68
N ALA A 340 -25.35 5.66 -15.16
CA ALA A 340 -25.03 4.98 -16.41
C ALA A 340 -25.04 3.44 -16.30
N LEU A 341 -24.82 2.89 -15.12
CA LEU A 341 -24.82 1.45 -14.88
C LEU A 341 -26.26 0.88 -14.77
N PRO A 342 -26.53 -0.34 -15.30
CA PRO A 342 -27.84 -0.96 -15.20
C PRO A 342 -28.21 -1.35 -13.77
N THR A 343 -29.49 -1.58 -13.52
CA THR A 343 -30.01 -2.31 -12.35
C THR A 343 -29.96 -3.81 -12.65
N LEU A 344 -29.54 -4.65 -11.70
CA LEU A 344 -29.43 -6.10 -11.81
C LEU A 344 -30.57 -6.83 -11.13
#